data_103461667ab1108ddb6910af9229d1fc
#
_entry.id   103461667ab1108ddb6910af9229d1fc
#
_cell.length_a   1.000
_cell.length_b   1.000
_cell.length_c   1.000
_cell.angle_alpha   90.00
_cell.angle_beta   90.00
_cell.angle_gamma   90.00
#
_symmetry.space_group_name_H-M   'P 1'
#
loop_
_entity.id
_entity.type
_entity.pdbx_description
1 polymer ?
#
loop_
_entity_poly.entity_id
_entity_poly.type
_entity_poly.pdbx_seq_one_letter_code
_entity_poly.pdbx_strand_id
1 'polypeptide(L)'
;MRTRLSGGVAGEAGRPVPLCRFFAKYTDCVIVLIMGVVGAGKTTVGRLLAGQLGWEFVDADSFHSAANVEKIRLGIPLDDADRAPWLKAIREAINRWIAKKQNVVLACSALKRIYREALDVGVDVKLVYLKGTYEIIYQRLGLRQGHFATEKLLVSQFAILEEPEGGVVVDVRQTPEDIVEEIRRLLGLKPD
;
A
#
# COMPACT_ATOMS: atom_id res chain seq x y z
N MET A 1 -25.98 66.28 -22.92
CA MET A 1 -27.17 65.51 -22.58
C MET A 1 -26.75 64.19 -21.92
N ARG A 2 -27.37 63.81 -20.84
CA ARG A 2 -26.96 62.87 -19.78
C ARG A 2 -26.69 61.46 -20.26
N THR A 3 -25.59 60.94 -19.80
CA THR A 3 -25.30 59.51 -19.79
C THR A 3 -25.08 59.03 -18.38
N ARG A 4 -25.65 57.94 -18.06
CA ARG A 4 -25.47 57.25 -16.78
C ARG A 4 -24.63 56.00 -16.95
N LEU A 5 -23.66 55.96 -16.06
CA LEU A 5 -22.91 54.81 -15.61
C LEU A 5 -23.77 53.77 -14.91
N SER A 6 -23.36 52.56 -14.93
CA SER A 6 -23.04 51.78 -13.75
C SER A 6 -23.42 50.33 -13.88
N GLY A 7 -22.62 49.52 -13.30
CA GLY A 7 -23.02 48.23 -12.86
C GLY A 7 -21.79 47.30 -12.75
N GLY A 8 -20.99 47.51 -11.71
CA GLY A 8 -19.99 46.54 -11.31
C GLY A 8 -20.68 45.25 -10.83
N VAL A 9 -20.32 44.14 -11.43
CA VAL A 9 -20.73 42.81 -10.93
C VAL A 9 -19.62 42.34 -10.00
N ALA A 10 -19.92 42.30 -8.70
CA ALA A 10 -19.08 41.69 -7.69
C ALA A 10 -18.90 40.20 -7.98
N GLY A 11 -17.64 39.78 -8.15
CA GLY A 11 -17.31 38.38 -8.26
C GLY A 11 -17.60 37.65 -6.94
N GLU A 12 -18.49 36.70 -6.98
CA GLU A 12 -18.66 35.74 -5.91
C GLU A 12 -17.39 34.90 -5.77
N ALA A 13 -16.74 35.06 -4.62
CA ALA A 13 -15.63 34.20 -4.22
C ALA A 13 -16.12 32.75 -4.13
N GLY A 14 -15.63 31.90 -5.00
CA GLY A 14 -15.93 30.49 -5.03
C GLY A 14 -15.62 29.85 -3.67
N ARG A 15 -16.65 29.27 -3.08
CA ARG A 15 -16.51 28.44 -1.87
C ARG A 15 -15.56 27.27 -2.17
N PRO A 16 -14.62 26.95 -1.28
CA PRO A 16 -13.78 25.76 -1.47
C PRO A 16 -14.69 24.53 -1.47
N VAL A 17 -14.68 23.79 -2.56
CA VAL A 17 -15.38 22.51 -2.68
C VAL A 17 -14.70 21.51 -1.72
N PRO A 18 -15.43 20.87 -0.80
CA PRO A 18 -14.82 19.90 0.08
C PRO A 18 -14.25 18.74 -0.74
N LEU A 19 -12.96 18.44 -0.59
CA LEU A 19 -12.25 17.32 -1.21
C LEU A 19 -12.90 15.94 -0.96
N CYS A 20 -13.79 15.83 0.01
CA CYS A 20 -14.52 14.61 0.34
C CYS A 20 -15.55 14.14 -0.70
N ARG A 21 -15.91 14.93 -1.70
CA ARG A 21 -16.97 14.57 -2.65
C ARG A 21 -16.51 13.82 -3.90
N PHE A 22 -15.20 13.68 -4.11
CA PHE A 22 -14.65 13.00 -5.29
C PHE A 22 -14.46 11.48 -5.13
N PHE A 23 -14.61 10.93 -3.92
CA PHE A 23 -14.32 9.51 -3.66
C PHE A 23 -15.52 8.55 -3.80
N ALA A 24 -16.69 9.03 -4.20
CA ALA A 24 -17.94 8.24 -4.11
C ALA A 24 -18.45 7.69 -5.43
N LYS A 25 -17.68 7.57 -6.50
CA LYS A 25 -18.34 7.24 -7.79
C LYS A 25 -17.63 6.33 -8.80
N TYR A 26 -16.54 5.63 -8.57
CA TYR A 26 -15.97 4.89 -9.72
C TYR A 26 -15.37 3.50 -9.51
N THR A 27 -15.47 2.84 -8.34
CA THR A 27 -14.98 1.45 -8.33
C THR A 27 -15.88 0.49 -7.56
N ASP A 28 -16.46 -0.45 -8.30
CA ASP A 28 -17.13 -1.64 -7.74
C ASP A 28 -16.12 -2.65 -7.12
N CYS A 29 -14.83 -2.27 -7.02
CA CYS A 29 -13.74 -3.12 -6.57
C CYS A 29 -12.66 -2.28 -5.86
N VAL A 30 -12.13 -2.79 -4.78
CA VAL A 30 -11.03 -2.17 -4.01
C VAL A 30 -9.92 -3.18 -3.80
N ILE A 31 -8.69 -2.80 -4.17
CA ILE A 31 -7.48 -3.54 -3.82
C ILE A 31 -6.75 -2.75 -2.74
N VAL A 32 -6.54 -3.36 -1.57
CA VAL A 32 -5.74 -2.76 -0.50
C VAL A 32 -4.32 -3.31 -0.58
N LEU A 33 -3.37 -2.48 -1.02
CA LEU A 33 -1.96 -2.82 -1.06
C LEU A 33 -1.30 -2.41 0.27
N ILE A 34 -0.89 -3.41 1.07
CA ILE A 34 -0.19 -3.19 2.33
C ILE A 34 1.31 -3.25 2.08
N MET A 35 1.98 -2.10 2.21
CA MET A 35 3.43 -1.99 2.04
C MET A 35 4.18 -1.84 3.36
N GLY A 36 5.47 -2.08 3.30
CA GLY A 36 6.41 -1.91 4.42
C GLY A 36 7.59 -2.88 4.32
N VAL A 37 8.60 -2.66 5.17
CA VAL A 37 9.80 -3.49 5.22
C VAL A 37 9.51 -4.90 5.75
N VAL A 38 10.47 -5.81 5.66
CA VAL A 38 10.41 -7.12 6.31
C VAL A 38 10.18 -6.92 7.83
N GLY A 39 9.32 -7.74 8.44
CA GLY A 39 8.99 -7.60 9.86
C GLY A 39 7.96 -6.53 10.21
N ALA A 40 7.52 -5.68 9.29
CA ALA A 40 6.49 -4.67 9.56
C ALA A 40 5.10 -5.25 9.89
N GLY A 41 4.85 -6.52 9.58
CA GLY A 41 3.58 -7.18 9.91
C GLY A 41 2.60 -7.27 8.74
N LYS A 42 3.03 -7.02 7.50
CA LYS A 42 2.19 -7.03 6.30
C LYS A 42 1.28 -8.25 6.17
N THR A 43 1.85 -9.45 6.30
CA THR A 43 1.09 -10.72 6.19
C THR A 43 0.09 -10.89 7.32
N THR A 44 0.46 -10.53 8.55
CA THR A 44 -0.42 -10.63 9.73
C THR A 44 -1.61 -9.67 9.60
N VAL A 45 -1.32 -8.38 9.37
CA VAL A 45 -2.35 -7.34 9.19
C VAL A 45 -3.20 -7.64 7.96
N GLY A 46 -2.57 -8.05 6.85
CA GLY A 46 -3.28 -8.33 5.61
C GLY A 46 -4.26 -9.49 5.74
N ARG A 47 -3.86 -10.59 6.36
CA ARG A 47 -4.77 -11.72 6.61
C ARG A 47 -5.92 -11.38 7.54
N LEU A 48 -5.62 -10.60 8.60
CA LEU A 48 -6.65 -10.17 9.54
C LEU A 48 -7.66 -9.24 8.88
N LEU A 49 -7.18 -8.26 8.10
CA LEU A 49 -8.02 -7.33 7.34
C LEU A 49 -8.89 -8.08 6.33
N ALA A 50 -8.30 -8.98 5.54
CA ALA A 50 -9.01 -9.77 4.56
C ALA A 50 -10.08 -10.65 5.20
N GLY A 51 -9.75 -11.31 6.33
CA GLY A 51 -10.72 -12.13 7.08
C GLY A 51 -11.90 -11.35 7.63
N GLN A 52 -11.66 -10.11 8.14
CA GLN A 52 -12.73 -9.24 8.64
C GLN A 52 -13.63 -8.69 7.53
N LEU A 53 -13.11 -8.56 6.30
CA LEU A 53 -13.85 -8.03 5.15
C LEU A 53 -14.47 -9.12 4.26
N GLY A 54 -14.19 -10.41 4.50
CA GLY A 54 -14.59 -11.48 3.61
C GLY A 54 -13.82 -11.49 2.27
N TRP A 55 -12.66 -10.82 2.19
CA TRP A 55 -11.88 -10.63 0.97
C TRP A 55 -10.76 -11.67 0.83
N GLU A 56 -10.26 -11.83 -0.40
CA GLU A 56 -9.07 -12.65 -0.66
C GLU A 56 -7.81 -11.94 -0.13
N PHE A 57 -6.91 -12.72 0.52
CA PHE A 57 -5.57 -12.28 0.87
C PHE A 57 -4.54 -12.89 -0.08
N VAL A 58 -3.69 -12.04 -0.66
CA VAL A 58 -2.60 -12.46 -1.54
C VAL A 58 -1.27 -11.89 -1.03
N ASP A 59 -0.24 -12.74 -0.97
CA ASP A 59 1.12 -12.31 -0.71
C ASP A 59 1.88 -12.18 -2.03
N ALA A 60 2.40 -10.98 -2.30
CA ALA A 60 3.13 -10.67 -3.52
C ALA A 60 4.39 -11.52 -3.69
N ASP A 61 4.95 -12.06 -2.62
CA ASP A 61 6.12 -12.93 -2.69
C ASP A 61 5.83 -14.23 -3.45
N SER A 62 4.54 -14.65 -3.54
CA SER A 62 4.11 -15.80 -4.34
C SER A 62 4.28 -15.63 -5.86
N PHE A 63 4.48 -14.39 -6.33
CA PHE A 63 4.70 -14.10 -7.75
C PHE A 63 6.18 -14.13 -8.17
N HIS A 64 7.12 -14.34 -7.23
CA HIS A 64 8.53 -14.46 -7.58
C HIS A 64 8.81 -15.71 -8.40
N SER A 65 9.70 -15.55 -9.38
CA SER A 65 10.24 -16.70 -10.11
C SER A 65 11.05 -17.63 -9.21
N ALA A 66 11.17 -18.89 -9.59
CA ALA A 66 12.00 -19.84 -8.85
C ALA A 66 13.43 -19.36 -8.64
N ALA A 67 14.00 -18.66 -9.64
CA ALA A 67 15.34 -18.07 -9.54
C ALA A 67 15.40 -16.96 -8.46
N ASN A 68 14.38 -16.10 -8.38
CA ASN A 68 14.32 -15.06 -7.35
C ASN A 68 14.09 -15.65 -5.95
N VAL A 69 13.24 -16.67 -5.84
CA VAL A 69 13.03 -17.40 -4.58
C VAL A 69 14.35 -17.97 -4.07
N GLU A 70 15.16 -18.58 -4.96
CA GLU A 70 16.46 -19.14 -4.60
C GLU A 70 17.46 -18.04 -4.18
N LYS A 71 17.52 -16.89 -4.89
CA LYS A 71 18.33 -15.75 -4.46
C LYS A 71 17.94 -15.28 -3.06
N ILE A 72 16.64 -15.10 -2.80
CA ILE A 72 16.11 -14.69 -1.49
C ILE A 72 16.51 -15.71 -0.41
N ARG A 73 16.36 -17.03 -0.68
CA ARG A 73 16.75 -18.11 0.24
C ARG A 73 18.23 -18.07 0.61
N LEU A 74 19.09 -17.72 -0.35
CA LEU A 74 20.54 -17.57 -0.18
C LEU A 74 20.95 -16.22 0.44
N GLY A 75 19.99 -15.33 0.74
CA GLY A 75 20.25 -14.00 1.27
C GLY A 75 20.88 -13.05 0.22
N ILE A 76 20.75 -13.37 -1.07
CA ILE A 76 21.23 -12.53 -2.17
C ILE A 76 20.16 -11.48 -2.46
N PRO A 77 20.48 -10.17 -2.36
CA PRO A 77 19.53 -9.11 -2.66
C PRO A 77 19.12 -9.16 -4.15
N LEU A 78 17.83 -9.00 -4.41
CA LEU A 78 17.32 -8.81 -5.77
C LEU A 78 17.63 -7.40 -6.23
N ASP A 79 18.02 -7.25 -7.48
CA ASP A 79 18.13 -5.95 -8.17
C ASP A 79 16.81 -5.55 -8.85
N ASP A 80 16.80 -4.41 -9.55
CA ASP A 80 15.60 -3.93 -10.23
C ASP A 80 15.25 -4.79 -11.46
N ALA A 81 16.24 -5.41 -12.12
CA ALA A 81 16.04 -6.33 -13.24
C ALA A 81 15.40 -7.64 -12.78
N ASP A 82 15.82 -8.16 -11.62
CA ASP A 82 15.19 -9.33 -10.99
C ASP A 82 13.71 -9.05 -10.63
N ARG A 83 13.40 -7.81 -10.20
CA ARG A 83 12.05 -7.43 -9.78
C ARG A 83 11.10 -7.09 -10.93
N ALA A 84 11.61 -6.70 -12.10
CA ALA A 84 10.76 -6.28 -13.20
C ALA A 84 9.74 -7.35 -13.64
N PRO A 85 10.08 -8.63 -13.84
CA PRO A 85 9.12 -9.68 -14.15
C PRO A 85 8.10 -9.92 -13.02
N TRP A 86 8.55 -9.83 -11.77
CA TRP A 86 7.70 -9.97 -10.57
C TRP A 86 6.68 -8.84 -10.48
N LEU A 87 7.08 -7.57 -10.65
CA LEU A 87 6.18 -6.42 -10.69
C LEU A 87 5.16 -6.54 -11.81
N LYS A 88 5.59 -7.01 -13.00
CA LYS A 88 4.70 -7.27 -14.14
C LYS A 88 3.64 -8.31 -13.79
N ALA A 89 4.04 -9.42 -13.16
CA ALA A 89 3.11 -10.48 -12.78
C ALA A 89 2.06 -10.00 -11.76
N ILE A 90 2.48 -9.18 -10.77
CA ILE A 90 1.55 -8.57 -9.79
C ILE A 90 0.61 -7.60 -10.52
N ARG A 91 1.12 -6.74 -11.41
CA ARG A 91 0.31 -5.80 -12.17
C ARG A 91 -0.76 -6.52 -13.00
N GLU A 92 -0.39 -7.62 -13.65
CA GLU A 92 -1.34 -8.45 -14.39
C GLU A 92 -2.41 -9.08 -13.48
N ALA A 93 -2.03 -9.48 -12.26
CA ALA A 93 -2.98 -9.95 -11.26
C ALA A 93 -3.95 -8.85 -10.83
N ILE A 94 -3.44 -7.65 -10.50
CA ILE A 94 -4.26 -6.47 -10.18
C ILE A 94 -5.28 -6.21 -11.29
N ASN A 95 -4.85 -6.16 -12.55
CA ASN A 95 -5.74 -5.94 -13.68
C ASN A 95 -6.84 -7.02 -13.79
N ARG A 96 -6.50 -8.29 -13.51
CA ARG A 96 -7.49 -9.39 -13.50
C ARG A 96 -8.51 -9.22 -12.36
N TRP A 97 -8.09 -8.80 -11.16
CA TRP A 97 -9.00 -8.57 -10.04
C TRP A 97 -9.94 -7.41 -10.33
N ILE A 98 -9.43 -6.30 -10.85
CA ILE A 98 -10.25 -5.15 -11.26
C ILE A 98 -11.28 -5.57 -12.31
N ALA A 99 -10.87 -6.30 -13.36
CA ALA A 99 -11.77 -6.76 -14.42
C ALA A 99 -12.86 -7.70 -13.89
N LYS A 100 -12.58 -8.46 -12.84
CA LYS A 100 -13.54 -9.37 -12.18
C LYS A 100 -14.33 -8.70 -11.05
N LYS A 101 -14.09 -7.42 -10.77
CA LYS A 101 -14.66 -6.70 -9.63
C LYS A 101 -14.41 -7.40 -8.29
N GLN A 102 -13.22 -7.94 -8.13
CA GLN A 102 -12.81 -8.73 -6.97
C GLN A 102 -12.04 -7.87 -5.98
N ASN A 103 -12.52 -7.78 -4.75
CA ASN A 103 -11.83 -7.12 -3.65
C ASN A 103 -10.69 -8.00 -3.15
N VAL A 104 -9.50 -7.40 -2.96
CA VAL A 104 -8.29 -8.13 -2.56
C VAL A 104 -7.46 -7.33 -1.58
N VAL A 105 -6.89 -7.98 -0.58
CA VAL A 105 -5.81 -7.46 0.25
C VAL A 105 -4.49 -8.04 -0.23
N LEU A 106 -3.61 -7.20 -0.75
CA LEU A 106 -2.31 -7.57 -1.30
C LEU A 106 -1.19 -7.12 -0.37
N ALA A 107 -0.43 -8.04 0.19
CA ALA A 107 0.81 -7.72 0.91
C ALA A 107 1.97 -7.64 -0.09
N CYS A 108 2.64 -6.49 -0.15
CA CYS A 108 3.78 -6.26 -1.05
C CYS A 108 4.77 -5.31 -0.39
N SER A 109 6.08 -5.53 -0.50
CA SER A 109 7.06 -4.57 0.05
C SER A 109 6.95 -3.19 -0.59
N ALA A 110 6.87 -3.10 -1.92
CA ALA A 110 6.65 -1.89 -2.72
C ALA A 110 7.48 -0.66 -2.29
N LEU A 111 8.76 -0.87 -1.90
CA LEU A 111 9.57 0.10 -1.16
C LEU A 111 9.97 1.33 -1.99
N LYS A 112 10.26 1.16 -3.28
CA LYS A 112 10.59 2.27 -4.17
C LYS A 112 9.35 2.87 -4.81
N ARG A 113 9.38 4.17 -5.11
CA ARG A 113 8.31 4.85 -5.83
C ARG A 113 8.05 4.22 -7.19
N ILE A 114 9.09 3.88 -7.95
CA ILE A 114 8.96 3.24 -9.25
C ILE A 114 8.23 1.89 -9.20
N TYR A 115 8.30 1.16 -8.08
CA TYR A 115 7.55 -0.09 -7.90
C TYR A 115 6.06 0.20 -7.69
N ARG A 116 5.74 1.22 -6.89
CA ARG A 116 4.35 1.65 -6.67
C ARG A 116 3.70 2.19 -7.94
N GLU A 117 4.47 2.94 -8.75
CA GLU A 117 4.06 3.39 -10.08
C GLU A 117 3.79 2.20 -11.02
N ALA A 118 4.67 1.19 -11.03
CA ALA A 118 4.48 -0.02 -11.83
C ALA A 118 3.22 -0.82 -11.41
N LEU A 119 2.83 -0.75 -10.14
CA LEU A 119 1.61 -1.37 -9.62
C LEU A 119 0.36 -0.51 -9.78
N ASP A 120 0.50 0.71 -10.31
CA ASP A 120 -0.60 1.68 -10.54
C ASP A 120 -1.40 1.98 -9.26
N VAL A 121 -0.68 2.27 -8.19
CA VAL A 121 -1.30 2.70 -6.95
C VAL A 121 -2.09 4.00 -7.18
N GLY A 122 -3.39 3.99 -6.86
CA GLY A 122 -4.27 5.13 -7.14
C GLY A 122 -5.73 4.87 -6.80
N VAL A 123 -6.61 4.99 -7.79
CA VAL A 123 -8.06 4.93 -7.56
C VAL A 123 -8.52 3.55 -7.10
N ASP A 124 -8.12 2.50 -7.82
CA ASP A 124 -8.53 1.12 -7.54
C ASP A 124 -7.61 0.41 -6.54
N VAL A 125 -6.33 0.85 -6.44
CA VAL A 125 -5.32 0.29 -5.54
C VAL A 125 -5.04 1.27 -4.42
N LYS A 126 -5.60 1.01 -3.24
CA LYS A 126 -5.41 1.83 -2.04
C LYS A 126 -4.15 1.43 -1.32
N LEU A 127 -3.24 2.38 -1.14
CA LEU A 127 -1.97 2.13 -0.45
C LEU A 127 -2.13 2.27 1.06
N VAL A 128 -1.63 1.27 1.78
CA VAL A 128 -1.44 1.30 3.23
C VAL A 128 0.03 1.07 3.54
N TYR A 129 0.66 2.03 4.19
CA TYR A 129 2.05 1.93 4.61
C TYR A 129 2.14 1.61 6.10
N LEU A 130 2.64 0.42 6.43
CA LEU A 130 2.97 0.03 7.80
C LEU A 130 4.33 0.64 8.18
N LYS A 131 4.29 1.79 8.87
CA LYS A 131 5.46 2.57 9.24
C LYS A 131 6.01 2.15 10.59
N GLY A 132 7.28 1.79 10.64
CA GLY A 132 8.04 1.56 11.87
C GLY A 132 9.47 2.03 11.72
N THR A 133 10.11 2.41 12.84
CA THR A 133 11.55 2.69 12.84
C THR A 133 12.36 1.40 12.74
N TYR A 134 13.63 1.52 12.33
CA TYR A 134 14.53 0.38 12.25
C TYR A 134 14.58 -0.40 13.58
N GLU A 135 14.70 0.31 14.71
CA GLU A 135 14.82 -0.29 16.04
C GLU A 135 13.59 -1.12 16.41
N ILE A 136 12.39 -0.60 16.14
CA ILE A 136 11.12 -1.30 16.43
C ILE A 136 11.01 -2.57 15.59
N ILE A 137 11.31 -2.47 14.31
CA ILE A 137 11.23 -3.62 13.40
C ILE A 137 12.31 -4.64 13.73
N TYR A 138 13.53 -4.19 14.02
CA TYR A 138 14.65 -5.05 14.43
C TYR A 138 14.32 -5.85 15.71
N GLN A 139 13.78 -5.20 16.73
CA GLN A 139 13.33 -5.86 17.96
C GLN A 139 12.26 -6.93 17.67
N ARG A 140 11.29 -6.64 16.81
CA ARG A 140 10.27 -7.61 16.41
C ARG A 140 10.82 -8.82 15.67
N LEU A 141 11.83 -8.62 14.85
CA LEU A 141 12.52 -9.70 14.14
C LEU A 141 13.41 -10.51 15.08
N GLY A 142 14.11 -9.87 16.01
CA GLY A 142 14.98 -10.52 17.02
C GLY A 142 14.21 -11.43 17.97
N LEU A 143 12.94 -11.15 18.24
CA LEU A 143 12.04 -12.02 19.02
C LEU A 143 11.65 -13.32 18.27
N ARG A 144 11.87 -13.37 16.95
CA ARG A 144 11.65 -14.56 16.11
C ARG A 144 13.00 -15.24 15.88
N GLN A 145 13.31 -16.29 16.63
CA GLN A 145 14.61 -16.99 16.64
C GLN A 145 15.15 -17.32 15.24
N GLY A 146 16.45 -17.00 14.98
CA GLY A 146 17.25 -17.61 13.92
C GLY A 146 17.59 -16.77 12.67
N HIS A 147 17.99 -15.44 12.76
CA HIS A 147 17.86 -14.60 11.57
C HIS A 147 18.99 -13.61 11.22
N PHE A 148 20.25 -14.05 11.09
CA PHE A 148 21.30 -13.22 10.47
C PHE A 148 20.96 -12.78 9.02
N ALA A 149 20.32 -13.66 8.23
CA ALA A 149 19.89 -13.32 6.88
C ALA A 149 18.78 -12.25 6.88
N THR A 150 17.90 -12.25 7.89
CA THR A 150 16.78 -11.31 8.01
C THR A 150 17.24 -9.91 8.40
N GLU A 151 18.30 -9.77 9.22
CA GLU A 151 18.87 -8.47 9.59
C GLU A 151 19.50 -7.78 8.37
N LYS A 152 20.32 -8.49 7.59
CA LYS A 152 20.90 -7.94 6.35
C LYS A 152 19.81 -7.49 5.36
N LEU A 153 18.73 -8.27 5.26
CA LEU A 153 17.58 -7.91 4.45
C LEU A 153 16.90 -6.65 4.98
N LEU A 154 16.70 -6.52 6.30
CA LEU A 154 16.13 -5.33 6.91
C LEU A 154 16.93 -4.08 6.60
N VAL A 155 18.26 -4.11 6.81
CA VAL A 155 19.17 -3.00 6.51
C VAL A 155 19.04 -2.61 5.02
N SER A 156 19.08 -3.59 4.11
CA SER A 156 18.98 -3.33 2.67
C SER A 156 17.62 -2.73 2.29
N GLN A 157 16.54 -3.13 2.96
CA GLN A 157 15.20 -2.62 2.69
C GLN A 157 15.02 -1.19 3.20
N PHE A 158 15.55 -0.85 4.37
CA PHE A 158 15.55 0.54 4.85
C PHE A 158 16.40 1.46 3.97
N ALA A 159 17.52 0.95 3.43
CA ALA A 159 18.38 1.73 2.53
C ALA A 159 17.70 2.13 1.20
N ILE A 160 16.73 1.35 0.74
CA ILE A 160 15.99 1.61 -0.52
C ILE A 160 14.57 2.09 -0.29
N LEU A 161 14.13 2.22 0.97
CA LEU A 161 12.77 2.65 1.29
C LEU A 161 12.58 4.12 0.93
N GLU A 162 11.70 4.36 0.01
CA GLU A 162 11.17 5.69 -0.30
C GLU A 162 9.77 5.76 0.31
N GLU A 163 9.62 6.54 1.39
CA GLU A 163 8.30 6.71 2.03
C GLU A 163 7.29 7.25 1.01
N PRO A 164 6.05 6.73 0.99
CA PRO A 164 5.04 7.20 0.05
C PRO A 164 4.55 8.61 0.43
N GLU A 165 4.36 9.46 -0.56
CA GLU A 165 3.79 10.81 -0.39
C GLU A 165 2.27 10.80 -0.21
N GLY A 166 1.63 9.64 -0.33
CA GLY A 166 0.18 9.48 -0.23
C GLY A 166 -0.21 8.09 0.28
N GLY A 167 -1.51 7.90 0.43
CA GLY A 167 -2.06 6.68 1.02
C GLY A 167 -2.27 6.78 2.53
N VAL A 168 -2.62 5.67 3.14
CA VAL A 168 -2.82 5.55 4.60
C VAL A 168 -1.51 5.13 5.25
N VAL A 169 -1.04 5.90 6.22
CA VAL A 169 0.15 5.56 7.02
C VAL A 169 -0.30 5.13 8.40
N VAL A 170 0.11 3.92 8.82
CA VAL A 170 -0.25 3.35 10.13
C VAL A 170 1.01 2.95 10.88
N ASP A 171 1.05 3.31 12.16
CA ASP A 171 2.17 3.01 13.04
C ASP A 171 2.14 1.53 13.47
N VAL A 172 3.22 0.82 13.20
CA VAL A 172 3.33 -0.60 13.55
C VAL A 172 3.40 -0.88 15.07
N ARG A 173 3.57 0.15 15.93
CA ARG A 173 3.59 -0.04 17.39
C ARG A 173 2.27 -0.54 17.95
N GLN A 174 1.19 -0.29 17.27
CA GLN A 174 -0.15 -0.75 17.62
C GLN A 174 -0.28 -2.27 17.51
N THR A 175 -1.36 -2.82 18.10
CA THR A 175 -1.72 -4.23 17.88
C THR A 175 -2.20 -4.46 16.45
N PRO A 176 -2.10 -5.68 15.89
CA PRO A 176 -2.62 -5.95 14.56
C PRO A 176 -4.11 -5.63 14.41
N GLU A 177 -4.89 -5.82 15.48
CA GLU A 177 -6.32 -5.53 15.56
C GLU A 177 -6.59 -4.03 15.44
N ASP A 178 -5.87 -3.20 16.22
CA ASP A 178 -5.99 -1.75 16.17
C ASP A 178 -5.57 -1.19 14.80
N ILE A 179 -4.50 -1.74 14.22
CA ILE A 179 -4.03 -1.39 12.87
C ILE A 179 -5.13 -1.66 11.84
N VAL A 180 -5.77 -2.82 11.90
CA VAL A 180 -6.84 -3.18 10.96
C VAL A 180 -8.06 -2.28 11.14
N GLU A 181 -8.44 -1.95 12.37
CA GLU A 181 -9.54 -1.02 12.63
C GLU A 181 -9.24 0.37 12.08
N GLU A 182 -8.02 0.88 12.30
CA GLU A 182 -7.57 2.15 11.75
C GLU A 182 -7.60 2.16 10.22
N ILE A 183 -7.09 1.12 9.55
CA ILE A 183 -7.12 0.97 8.09
C ILE A 183 -8.56 1.02 7.58
N ARG A 184 -9.46 0.23 8.19
CA ARG A 184 -10.88 0.18 7.79
C ARG A 184 -11.54 1.54 7.93
N ARG A 185 -11.31 2.23 9.04
CA ARG A 185 -11.85 3.57 9.30
C ARG A 185 -11.35 4.59 8.27
N LEU A 186 -10.03 4.61 8.01
CA LEU A 186 -9.41 5.59 7.11
C LEU A 186 -9.78 5.36 5.63
N LEU A 187 -9.95 4.11 5.23
CA LEU A 187 -10.35 3.75 3.87
C LEU A 187 -11.87 3.63 3.69
N GLY A 188 -12.67 3.76 4.77
CA GLY A 188 -14.12 3.63 4.72
C GLY A 188 -14.61 2.21 4.39
N LEU A 189 -13.80 1.17 4.73
CA LEU A 189 -14.12 -0.22 4.42
C LEU A 189 -15.11 -0.79 5.44
N LYS A 190 -16.20 -1.37 4.93
CA LYS A 190 -17.22 -2.06 5.75
C LYS A 190 -17.12 -3.56 5.49
N PRO A 191 -17.43 -4.41 6.49
CA PRO A 191 -17.66 -5.83 6.24
C PRO A 191 -18.83 -5.99 5.27
N ASP A 192 -18.75 -6.99 4.40
CA ASP A 192 -19.86 -7.38 3.54
C ASP A 192 -21.01 -7.95 4.34
#